data_5539440e769325d3eb20ccb7f40acc41
#
_entry.id   5539440e769325d3eb20ccb7f40acc41
#
_cell.length_a   1.000
_cell.length_b   1.000
_cell.length_c   1.000
_cell.angle_alpha   90.00
_cell.angle_beta   90.00
_cell.angle_gamma   90.00
#
_symmetry.space_group_name_H-M   'P 1'
#
loop_
_entity.id
_entity.type
_entity.pdbx_description
1 polymer ?
#
loop_
_entity_poly.entity_id
_entity_poly.type
_entity_poly.pdbx_seq_one_letter_code
_entity_poly.pdbx_strand_id
1 'polypeptide(L)'
;MRAISCACVLGLSACVAPLPPPQTFEAPRPLPAAEPILEKPVVAEPQIGTGWERAGSSRVRPLEGGTAWLHEFSAAHTRGGSAEVQLILFDGRHHRVRVVDQPDSWAGGGALDDTLRAAGAVAGVNGGFFSPEFAPLGLMIADGRKTGDWQTNRLLSGALAVRDGTPQLVWNAEGRRDATASDFLQAGPRLVDGGRAMATLDRVKSAARTFVATDGGHWWAIGVVRSTSLFELGRLLAAPELIPGLRIRRALNLDGGRSSALYARLSDGTEISEPGWSTVRNYVAIVPVR
;
A
#
# COMPACT_ATOMS: atom_id res chain seq x y z
N MET A 1 -24.63 -9.14 88.06
CA MET A 1 -24.99 -10.43 87.45
C MET A 1 -24.21 -10.54 86.15
N ARG A 2 -23.25 -11.47 86.12
CA ARG A 2 -22.30 -11.64 85.02
C ARG A 2 -22.83 -12.77 84.13
N ALA A 3 -22.96 -12.53 82.82
CA ALA A 3 -23.22 -13.58 81.83
C ALA A 3 -21.92 -13.92 81.14
N ILE A 4 -21.58 -15.19 81.18
CA ILE A 4 -20.39 -15.81 80.59
C ILE A 4 -20.80 -16.23 79.16
N SER A 5 -20.12 -15.70 78.13
CA SER A 5 -20.31 -16.13 76.76
C SER A 5 -19.24 -17.17 76.40
N CYS A 6 -19.67 -18.37 76.02
CA CYS A 6 -18.83 -19.50 75.67
C CYS A 6 -18.60 -19.37 74.10
N ALA A 7 -17.35 -19.20 73.65
CA ALA A 7 -16.98 -19.25 72.27
C ALA A 7 -16.56 -20.66 71.86
N CYS A 8 -17.32 -21.27 70.91
CA CYS A 8 -16.94 -22.51 70.24
C CYS A 8 -15.96 -22.15 69.08
N VAL A 9 -14.74 -22.69 69.19
CA VAL A 9 -13.77 -22.68 68.08
C VAL A 9 -13.98 -23.99 67.29
N LEU A 10 -14.49 -23.84 66.07
CA LEU A 10 -14.55 -24.89 65.07
C LEU A 10 -13.23 -24.88 64.26
N GLY A 11 -12.43 -25.90 64.48
CA GLY A 11 -11.21 -26.19 63.76
C GLY A 11 -11.55 -26.75 62.36
N LEU A 12 -11.26 -26.00 61.28
CA LEU A 12 -11.30 -26.48 59.91
C LEU A 12 -9.96 -27.16 59.60
N SER A 13 -9.98 -28.50 59.54
CA SER A 13 -8.85 -29.29 59.05
C SER A 13 -8.89 -29.27 57.51
N ALA A 14 -7.99 -28.52 56.90
CA ALA A 14 -7.82 -28.52 55.46
C ALA A 14 -7.00 -29.75 55.04
N CYS A 15 -7.61 -30.71 54.37
CA CYS A 15 -6.91 -31.78 53.68
C CYS A 15 -6.20 -31.19 52.45
N VAL A 16 -4.88 -31.07 52.53
CA VAL A 16 -4.05 -30.72 51.37
C VAL A 16 -3.85 -32.00 50.56
N ALA A 17 -4.41 -32.04 49.34
CA ALA A 17 -4.16 -33.12 48.41
C ALA A 17 -2.71 -33.01 47.87
N PRO A 18 -2.00 -34.16 47.71
CA PRO A 18 -0.64 -34.12 47.16
C PRO A 18 -0.64 -33.62 45.72
N LEU A 19 0.32 -32.76 45.39
CA LEU A 19 0.56 -32.27 44.04
C LEU A 19 0.91 -33.44 43.10
N PRO A 20 0.37 -33.46 41.86
CA PRO A 20 0.75 -34.45 40.87
C PRO A 20 2.24 -34.31 40.53
N PRO A 21 2.92 -35.41 40.17
CA PRO A 21 4.32 -35.38 39.81
C PRO A 21 4.56 -34.48 38.56
N PRO A 22 5.72 -33.86 38.44
CA PRO A 22 6.04 -33.02 37.31
C PRO A 22 5.96 -33.83 36.00
N GLN A 23 5.15 -33.36 35.07
CA GLN A 23 5.08 -33.92 33.72
C GLN A 23 6.40 -33.63 33.01
N THR A 24 7.12 -34.66 32.62
CA THR A 24 8.27 -34.56 31.73
C THR A 24 7.76 -34.19 30.36
N PHE A 25 7.97 -32.94 29.95
CA PHE A 25 7.76 -32.52 28.57
C PHE A 25 8.82 -33.18 27.68
N GLU A 26 8.40 -34.17 26.90
CA GLU A 26 9.21 -34.70 25.83
C GLU A 26 9.37 -33.58 24.76
N ALA A 27 10.61 -33.23 24.42
CA ALA A 27 10.87 -32.21 23.44
C ALA A 27 10.22 -32.61 22.10
N PRO A 28 9.51 -31.68 21.41
CA PRO A 28 8.89 -32.00 20.12
C PRO A 28 9.94 -32.51 19.15
N ARG A 29 9.65 -33.65 18.54
CA ARG A 29 10.50 -34.28 17.51
C ARG A 29 10.73 -33.27 16.39
N PRO A 30 11.97 -33.04 15.92
CA PRO A 30 12.22 -32.11 14.81
C PRO A 30 11.41 -32.56 13.60
N LEU A 31 10.68 -31.62 13.02
CA LEU A 31 9.96 -31.84 11.76
C LEU A 31 10.97 -32.28 10.69
N PRO A 32 10.63 -33.28 9.84
CA PRO A 32 11.47 -33.63 8.71
C PRO A 32 11.73 -32.38 7.87
N ALA A 33 12.97 -32.21 7.40
CA ALA A 33 13.34 -31.13 6.52
C ALA A 33 12.38 -31.12 5.33
N ALA A 34 11.73 -29.98 5.08
CA ALA A 34 10.86 -29.84 3.92
C ALA A 34 11.68 -30.15 2.67
N GLU A 35 11.27 -31.16 1.91
CA GLU A 35 11.84 -31.40 0.59
C GLU A 35 11.66 -30.14 -0.25
N PRO A 36 12.66 -29.72 -1.06
CA PRO A 36 12.51 -28.60 -1.95
C PRO A 36 11.35 -28.90 -2.89
N ILE A 37 10.27 -28.08 -2.77
CA ILE A 37 9.18 -28.11 -3.74
C ILE A 37 9.82 -27.67 -5.06
N LEU A 38 10.11 -28.63 -5.93
CA LEU A 38 10.42 -28.36 -7.33
C LEU A 38 9.19 -27.64 -7.92
N GLU A 39 9.27 -26.32 -7.98
CA GLU A 39 8.29 -25.53 -8.72
C GLU A 39 8.26 -26.07 -10.14
N LYS A 40 7.18 -26.74 -10.49
CA LYS A 40 6.90 -27.09 -11.89
C LYS A 40 7.00 -25.79 -12.68
N PRO A 41 7.72 -25.78 -13.82
CA PRO A 41 7.75 -24.59 -14.66
C PRO A 41 6.30 -24.20 -14.96
N VAL A 42 5.89 -23.03 -14.46
CA VAL A 42 4.59 -22.44 -14.79
C VAL A 42 4.65 -22.21 -16.30
N VAL A 43 4.02 -23.10 -17.05
CA VAL A 43 3.77 -22.89 -18.49
C VAL A 43 3.02 -21.57 -18.54
N ALA A 44 3.66 -20.55 -19.11
CA ALA A 44 3.05 -19.24 -19.28
C ALA A 44 1.82 -19.42 -20.17
N GLU A 45 0.63 -19.46 -19.56
CA GLU A 45 -0.60 -19.38 -20.33
C GLU A 45 -0.51 -18.13 -21.21
N PRO A 46 -0.96 -18.20 -22.47
CA PRO A 46 -0.94 -17.06 -23.37
C PRO A 46 -1.69 -15.92 -22.66
N GLN A 47 -0.99 -14.83 -22.42
CA GLN A 47 -1.61 -13.64 -21.82
C GLN A 47 -2.60 -13.12 -22.87
N ILE A 48 -3.89 -13.26 -22.60
CA ILE A 48 -4.93 -12.57 -23.38
C ILE A 48 -4.57 -11.10 -23.26
N GLY A 49 -4.22 -10.47 -24.37
CA GLY A 49 -3.80 -9.07 -24.41
C GLY A 49 -4.78 -8.21 -23.62
N THR A 50 -4.29 -7.32 -22.80
CA THR A 50 -5.15 -6.47 -21.95
C THR A 50 -6.04 -5.55 -22.80
N GLY A 51 -5.68 -5.40 -24.08
CA GLY A 51 -6.35 -4.50 -25.03
C GLY A 51 -5.95 -3.03 -24.86
N TRP A 52 -5.08 -2.72 -23.90
CA TRP A 52 -4.55 -1.39 -23.70
C TRP A 52 -3.17 -1.25 -24.35
N GLU A 53 -2.99 -0.17 -25.07
CA GLU A 53 -1.75 0.20 -25.74
C GLU A 53 -1.48 1.69 -25.53
N ARG A 54 -0.22 2.07 -25.51
CA ARG A 54 0.16 3.48 -25.48
C ARG A 54 -0.27 4.14 -26.79
N ALA A 55 -0.90 5.30 -26.71
CA ALA A 55 -1.41 6.04 -27.86
C ALA A 55 -0.90 7.49 -27.83
N GLY A 56 -0.73 8.07 -29.02
CA GLY A 56 -0.38 9.46 -29.18
C GLY A 56 1.02 9.84 -28.69
N SER A 57 1.18 11.12 -28.36
CA SER A 57 2.43 11.68 -27.85
C SER A 57 2.62 11.29 -26.39
N SER A 58 3.86 10.99 -26.02
CA SER A 58 4.24 10.82 -24.61
C SER A 58 5.29 11.84 -24.22
N ARG A 59 5.18 12.34 -22.99
CA ARG A 59 6.18 13.22 -22.41
C ARG A 59 6.83 12.51 -21.25
N VAL A 60 8.16 12.51 -21.22
CA VAL A 60 8.97 11.98 -20.11
C VAL A 60 9.87 13.09 -19.63
N ARG A 61 9.79 13.41 -18.35
CA ARG A 61 10.56 14.49 -17.74
C ARG A 61 11.31 13.97 -16.51
N PRO A 62 12.64 14.20 -16.40
CA PRO A 62 13.38 13.82 -15.21
C PRO A 62 12.95 14.67 -14.01
N LEU A 63 12.89 14.04 -12.85
CA LEU A 63 12.72 14.73 -11.58
C LEU A 63 14.07 15.21 -11.05
N GLU A 64 14.03 16.08 -10.05
CA GLU A 64 15.21 16.52 -9.30
C GLU A 64 16.01 15.30 -8.82
N GLY A 65 17.33 15.35 -9.02
CA GLY A 65 18.24 14.22 -8.73
C GLY A 65 18.40 13.21 -9.87
N GLY A 66 17.57 13.27 -10.94
CA GLY A 66 17.78 12.53 -12.20
C GLY A 66 17.57 11.01 -12.15
N THR A 67 17.08 10.48 -11.03
CA THR A 67 16.88 9.02 -10.83
C THR A 67 15.40 8.62 -10.73
N ALA A 68 14.50 9.56 -11.05
CA ALA A 68 13.07 9.35 -11.19
C ALA A 68 12.54 10.19 -12.37
N TRP A 69 11.41 9.76 -12.94
CA TRP A 69 10.84 10.38 -14.14
C TRP A 69 9.33 10.50 -14.05
N LEU A 70 8.81 11.65 -14.42
CA LEU A 70 7.38 11.83 -14.68
C LEU A 70 7.09 11.40 -16.12
N HIS A 71 6.21 10.44 -16.28
CA HIS A 71 5.65 10.00 -17.55
C HIS A 71 4.21 10.50 -17.67
N GLU A 72 3.92 11.15 -18.78
CA GLU A 72 2.58 11.62 -19.16
C GLU A 72 2.25 11.08 -20.55
N PHE A 73 1.17 10.34 -20.68
CA PHE A 73 0.76 9.77 -21.97
C PHE A 73 -0.71 9.38 -21.97
N SER A 74 -1.28 9.27 -23.16
CA SER A 74 -2.57 8.65 -23.38
C SER A 74 -2.39 7.16 -23.65
N ALA A 75 -3.33 6.36 -23.20
CA ALA A 75 -3.47 4.95 -23.57
C ALA A 75 -4.81 4.75 -24.27
N ALA A 76 -4.85 3.93 -25.31
CA ALA A 76 -6.07 3.58 -26.03
C ALA A 76 -6.40 2.09 -25.82
N HIS A 77 -7.68 1.80 -25.74
CA HIS A 77 -8.15 0.42 -25.66
C HIS A 77 -8.65 -0.04 -27.04
N THR A 78 -8.28 -1.24 -27.47
CA THR A 78 -8.62 -1.82 -28.80
C THR A 78 -10.12 -1.91 -29.09
N ARG A 79 -10.97 -1.91 -28.04
CA ARG A 79 -12.44 -1.89 -28.15
C ARG A 79 -13.05 -0.50 -28.01
N GLY A 80 -12.23 0.55 -28.11
CA GLY A 80 -12.62 1.93 -27.89
C GLY A 80 -12.41 2.38 -26.45
N GLY A 81 -12.24 3.71 -26.29
CA GLY A 81 -11.91 4.36 -25.04
C GLY A 81 -10.44 4.72 -24.92
N SER A 82 -10.18 5.73 -24.12
CA SER A 82 -8.82 6.23 -23.83
C SER A 82 -8.70 6.53 -22.34
N ALA A 83 -7.47 6.58 -21.86
CA ALA A 83 -7.13 6.95 -20.49
C ALA A 83 -5.91 7.85 -20.50
N GLU A 84 -5.96 8.94 -19.74
CA GLU A 84 -4.83 9.83 -19.51
C GLU A 84 -4.08 9.35 -18.27
N VAL A 85 -2.80 9.09 -18.43
CA VAL A 85 -1.91 8.51 -17.42
C VAL A 85 -0.82 9.50 -17.06
N GLN A 86 -0.70 9.78 -15.79
CA GLN A 86 0.44 10.48 -15.19
C GLN A 86 1.04 9.58 -14.14
N LEU A 87 2.30 9.24 -14.28
CA LEU A 87 2.99 8.41 -13.30
C LEU A 87 4.44 8.85 -13.10
N ILE A 88 4.90 8.63 -11.88
CA ILE A 88 6.30 8.79 -11.49
C ILE A 88 6.91 7.39 -11.48
N LEU A 89 7.88 7.15 -12.35
CA LEU A 89 8.73 5.96 -12.35
C LEU A 89 10.00 6.25 -11.56
N PHE A 90 10.35 5.40 -10.62
CA PHE A 90 11.54 5.60 -9.78
C PHE A 90 12.19 4.27 -9.36
N ASP A 91 13.48 4.34 -9.09
CA ASP A 91 14.25 3.21 -8.53
C ASP A 91 14.21 3.27 -7.00
N GLY A 92 13.67 2.23 -6.37
CA GLY A 92 13.58 2.11 -4.91
C GLY A 92 14.93 1.98 -4.17
N ARG A 93 16.04 1.82 -4.89
CA ARG A 93 17.39 1.85 -4.32
C ARG A 93 17.90 3.28 -4.12
N HIS A 94 17.39 4.22 -4.92
CA HIS A 94 17.76 5.64 -4.90
C HIS A 94 16.71 6.53 -4.23
N HIS A 95 15.55 5.96 -3.88
CA HIS A 95 14.45 6.70 -3.27
C HIS A 95 13.84 5.93 -2.12
N ARG A 96 13.49 6.65 -1.06
CA ARG A 96 12.66 6.14 0.03
C ARG A 96 11.21 6.47 -0.26
N VAL A 97 10.34 5.50 -0.07
CA VAL A 97 8.90 5.72 -0.03
C VAL A 97 8.51 6.04 1.41
N ARG A 98 7.72 7.09 1.62
CA ARG A 98 7.23 7.48 2.93
C ARG A 98 5.72 7.68 2.91
N VAL A 99 5.08 7.40 4.03
CA VAL A 99 3.70 7.82 4.30
C VAL A 99 3.77 9.13 5.08
N VAL A 100 3.20 10.19 4.51
CA VAL A 100 3.12 11.50 5.17
C VAL A 100 1.73 11.67 5.74
N ASP A 101 1.62 11.68 7.06
CA ASP A 101 0.35 11.86 7.78
C ASP A 101 0.00 13.34 7.95
N GLN A 102 -1.27 13.67 7.82
CA GLN A 102 -1.82 15.00 8.02
C GLN A 102 -2.93 14.98 9.09
N PRO A 103 -2.62 14.69 10.36
CA PRO A 103 -3.62 14.51 11.40
C PRO A 103 -4.51 15.73 11.64
N ASP A 104 -3.99 16.94 11.42
CA ASP A 104 -4.64 18.20 11.74
C ASP A 104 -5.27 18.91 10.54
N SER A 105 -5.23 18.29 9.36
CA SER A 105 -5.61 18.96 8.11
C SER A 105 -7.12 19.16 7.92
N TRP A 106 -7.97 18.66 8.83
CA TRP A 106 -9.40 19.01 8.83
C TRP A 106 -9.64 20.52 8.97
N ALA A 107 -8.78 21.22 9.69
CA ALA A 107 -8.86 22.68 9.92
C ALA A 107 -8.18 23.53 8.83
N GLY A 108 -7.84 22.99 7.69
CA GLY A 108 -7.13 23.68 6.61
C GLY A 108 -5.76 23.07 6.36
N GLY A 109 -5.73 21.77 6.07
CA GLY A 109 -4.50 21.03 5.80
C GLY A 109 -3.65 21.70 4.75
N GLY A 110 -2.34 21.57 4.87
CA GLY A 110 -1.37 22.13 3.96
C GLY A 110 -1.68 21.76 2.51
N ALA A 111 -1.36 22.66 1.60
CA ALA A 111 -1.44 22.35 0.18
C ALA A 111 -0.59 21.10 -0.12
N LEU A 112 -0.96 20.35 -1.13
CA LEU A 112 -0.26 19.12 -1.57
C LEU A 112 1.26 19.36 -1.71
N ASP A 113 1.63 20.41 -2.42
CA ASP A 113 3.00 20.79 -2.69
C ASP A 113 3.76 21.22 -1.42
N ASP A 114 3.14 22.02 -0.54
CA ASP A 114 3.77 22.44 0.71
C ASP A 114 4.05 21.24 1.64
N THR A 115 3.09 20.33 1.76
CA THR A 115 3.23 19.13 2.60
C THR A 115 4.32 18.21 2.07
N LEU A 116 4.33 17.94 0.76
CA LEU A 116 5.33 17.06 0.14
C LEU A 116 6.71 17.70 0.11
N ARG A 117 6.79 19.00 -0.13
CA ARG A 117 8.05 19.76 -0.06
C ARG A 117 8.63 19.74 1.35
N ALA A 118 7.82 19.95 2.39
CA ALA A 118 8.24 19.88 3.78
C ALA A 118 8.73 18.47 4.17
N ALA A 119 8.19 17.42 3.56
CA ALA A 119 8.66 16.05 3.72
C ALA A 119 9.95 15.74 2.95
N GLY A 120 10.49 16.71 2.18
CA GLY A 120 11.67 16.53 1.33
C GLY A 120 11.41 15.68 0.09
N ALA A 121 10.16 15.54 -0.31
CA ALA A 121 9.77 14.73 -1.45
C ALA A 121 10.11 15.43 -2.79
N VAL A 122 10.54 14.64 -3.77
CA VAL A 122 10.63 15.08 -5.17
C VAL A 122 9.37 14.73 -5.95
N ALA A 123 8.56 13.80 -5.43
CA ALA A 123 7.26 13.46 -5.99
C ALA A 123 6.35 12.85 -4.92
N GLY A 124 5.05 12.81 -5.20
CA GLY A 124 4.10 12.13 -4.37
C GLY A 124 2.69 12.13 -4.94
N VAL A 125 1.86 11.29 -4.35
CA VAL A 125 0.42 11.20 -4.65
C VAL A 125 -0.36 11.15 -3.34
N ASN A 126 -1.69 11.36 -3.39
CA ASN A 126 -2.55 11.07 -2.24
C ASN A 126 -2.44 9.61 -1.83
N GLY A 127 -2.68 9.33 -0.57
CA GLY A 127 -2.50 7.99 0.00
C GLY A 127 -3.79 7.19 0.15
N GLY A 128 -4.00 6.61 1.33
CA GLY A 128 -5.10 5.68 1.64
C GLY A 128 -6.40 6.36 2.00
N PHE A 129 -7.43 5.53 2.14
CA PHE A 129 -8.79 5.95 2.48
C PHE A 129 -8.91 6.46 3.91
N PHE A 130 -9.83 7.37 4.12
CA PHE A 130 -10.14 7.94 5.42
C PHE A 130 -11.66 8.15 5.61
N SER A 131 -12.09 8.25 6.86
CA SER A 131 -13.49 8.49 7.23
C SER A 131 -13.84 9.99 7.16
N PRO A 132 -15.14 10.35 7.24
CA PRO A 132 -15.54 11.74 7.37
C PRO A 132 -14.94 12.46 8.56
N GLU A 133 -14.60 11.74 9.61
CA GLU A 133 -13.91 12.24 10.83
C GLU A 133 -12.40 12.37 10.62
N PHE A 134 -11.92 12.22 9.40
CA PHE A 134 -10.53 12.31 9.01
C PHE A 134 -9.61 11.24 9.61
N ALA A 135 -10.17 10.09 10.03
CA ALA A 135 -9.41 8.95 10.52
C ALA A 135 -9.07 7.98 9.37
N PRO A 136 -7.87 7.36 9.34
CA PRO A 136 -7.56 6.34 8.33
C PRO A 136 -8.51 5.16 8.47
N LEU A 137 -9.05 4.65 7.34
CA LEU A 137 -9.95 3.49 7.34
C LEU A 137 -9.23 2.18 7.59
N GLY A 138 -7.93 2.12 7.33
CA GLY A 138 -7.08 0.97 7.58
C GLY A 138 -5.90 1.32 8.47
N LEU A 139 -5.07 0.32 8.73
CA LEU A 139 -3.82 0.54 9.45
C LEU A 139 -2.89 1.45 8.65
N MET A 140 -2.41 2.51 9.30
CA MET A 140 -1.40 3.42 8.79
C MET A 140 -0.25 3.52 9.80
N ILE A 141 0.98 3.50 9.31
CA ILE A 141 2.18 3.87 10.06
C ILE A 141 2.89 4.94 9.24
N ALA A 142 3.12 6.08 9.87
CA ALA A 142 3.85 7.18 9.29
C ALA A 142 5.00 7.53 10.24
N ASP A 143 6.24 7.41 9.75
CA ASP A 143 7.45 7.66 10.54
C ASP A 143 7.46 6.89 11.87
N GLY A 144 7.11 5.61 11.82
CA GLY A 144 6.99 4.73 12.99
C GLY A 144 5.75 4.92 13.85
N ARG A 145 4.98 5.99 13.66
CA ARG A 145 3.75 6.25 14.43
C ARG A 145 2.55 5.54 13.82
N LYS A 146 1.96 4.64 14.60
CA LYS A 146 0.81 3.85 14.19
C LYS A 146 -0.51 4.60 14.42
N THR A 147 -1.40 4.57 13.43
CA THR A 147 -2.76 5.13 13.47
C THR A 147 -3.72 4.18 12.74
N GLY A 148 -4.96 4.08 13.22
CA GLY A 148 -5.96 3.15 12.67
C GLY A 148 -5.67 1.70 12.98
N ASP A 149 -6.53 0.81 12.49
CA ASP A 149 -6.50 -0.61 12.78
C ASP A 149 -6.42 -1.45 11.51
N TRP A 150 -5.81 -2.63 11.65
CA TRP A 150 -5.76 -3.61 10.57
C TRP A 150 -7.18 -4.06 10.15
N GLN A 151 -7.44 -3.98 8.85
CA GLN A 151 -8.72 -4.38 8.25
C GLN A 151 -8.57 -5.60 7.34
N THR A 152 -9.62 -6.43 7.27
CA THR A 152 -9.64 -7.65 6.44
C THR A 152 -10.73 -7.63 5.37
N ASN A 153 -11.23 -6.47 5.01
CA ASN A 153 -12.28 -6.31 4.00
C ASN A 153 -11.70 -6.25 2.56
N ARG A 154 -12.59 -6.34 1.56
CA ARG A 154 -12.18 -6.33 0.14
C ARG A 154 -11.62 -4.99 -0.33
N LEU A 155 -12.07 -3.88 0.27
CA LEU A 155 -11.58 -2.56 -0.08
C LEU A 155 -10.11 -2.41 0.30
N LEU A 156 -9.73 -2.87 1.48
CA LEU A 156 -8.39 -2.76 2.03
C LEU A 156 -7.67 -4.11 1.91
N SER A 157 -7.46 -4.60 0.70
CA SER A 157 -6.97 -5.96 0.45
C SER A 157 -5.45 -6.11 0.39
N GLY A 158 -4.71 -5.01 0.56
CA GLY A 158 -3.25 -4.99 0.58
C GLY A 158 -2.70 -3.78 1.31
N ALA A 159 -1.40 -3.63 1.29
CA ALA A 159 -0.71 -2.49 1.87
C ALA A 159 0.60 -2.18 1.14
N LEU A 160 0.98 -0.92 1.17
CA LEU A 160 2.34 -0.46 0.97
C LEU A 160 3.06 -0.50 2.31
N ALA A 161 4.13 -1.26 2.42
CA ALA A 161 4.97 -1.38 3.61
C ALA A 161 6.40 -0.94 3.29
N VAL A 162 7.05 -0.23 4.19
CA VAL A 162 8.47 0.13 4.08
C VAL A 162 9.21 -0.43 5.30
N ARG A 163 10.21 -1.26 5.06
CA ARG A 163 11.06 -1.86 6.09
C ARG A 163 12.51 -1.71 5.71
N ASP A 164 13.31 -1.26 6.65
CA ASP A 164 14.74 -1.01 6.41
C ASP A 164 14.99 -0.18 5.14
N GLY A 165 14.11 0.82 4.91
CA GLY A 165 14.12 1.68 3.73
C GLY A 165 13.62 1.03 2.43
N THR A 166 13.27 -0.26 2.43
CA THR A 166 12.84 -1.01 1.24
C THR A 166 11.31 -1.05 1.16
N PRO A 167 10.69 -0.51 0.11
CA PRO A 167 9.25 -0.59 -0.10
C PRO A 167 8.83 -1.99 -0.57
N GLN A 168 7.64 -2.42 -0.17
CA GLN A 168 7.01 -3.68 -0.54
C GLN A 168 5.50 -3.50 -0.71
N LEU A 169 4.90 -4.11 -1.73
CA LEU A 169 3.46 -4.33 -1.78
C LEU A 169 3.15 -5.70 -1.18
N VAL A 170 2.38 -5.70 -0.11
CA VAL A 170 1.98 -6.92 0.62
C VAL A 170 0.48 -7.11 0.53
N TRP A 171 0.03 -8.36 0.43
CA TRP A 171 -1.39 -8.68 0.40
C TRP A 171 -1.88 -9.14 1.76
N ASN A 172 -3.12 -8.82 2.12
CA ASN A 172 -3.69 -9.28 3.38
C ASN A 172 -3.64 -10.80 3.54
N ALA A 173 -3.77 -11.54 2.44
CA ALA A 173 -3.68 -12.99 2.41
C ALA A 173 -2.26 -13.53 2.74
N GLU A 174 -1.23 -12.71 2.62
CA GLU A 174 0.15 -13.03 2.97
C GLU A 174 0.45 -12.76 4.46
N GLY A 175 -0.56 -12.37 5.22
CA GLY A 175 -0.49 -12.05 6.64
C GLY A 175 -0.06 -10.60 6.92
N ARG A 176 -0.11 -10.25 8.21
CA ARG A 176 0.29 -8.91 8.67
C ARG A 176 1.80 -8.74 8.57
N ARG A 177 2.21 -7.60 8.07
CA ARG A 177 3.60 -7.25 7.84
C ARG A 177 3.97 -5.85 8.36
N ASP A 178 3.24 -5.38 9.38
CA ASP A 178 3.38 -4.04 9.95
C ASP A 178 4.40 -3.94 11.10
N ALA A 179 4.77 -5.06 11.75
CA ALA A 179 5.48 -5.07 13.03
C ALA A 179 6.83 -4.31 13.03
N THR A 180 7.54 -4.30 11.90
CA THR A 180 8.85 -3.64 11.76
C THR A 180 8.85 -2.56 10.68
N ALA A 181 7.67 -2.13 10.22
CA ALA A 181 7.57 -1.13 9.18
C ALA A 181 7.81 0.28 9.75
N SER A 182 8.67 1.06 9.11
CA SER A 182 8.79 2.51 9.37
C SER A 182 7.59 3.27 8.83
N ASP A 183 7.10 2.82 7.66
CA ASP A 183 5.92 3.34 7.00
C ASP A 183 5.03 2.18 6.53
N PHE A 184 3.73 2.33 6.69
CA PHE A 184 2.75 1.31 6.31
C PHE A 184 1.44 1.98 5.95
N LEU A 185 0.84 1.59 4.84
CA LEU A 185 -0.43 2.14 4.41
C LEU A 185 -1.32 1.04 3.85
N GLN A 186 -2.31 0.62 4.63
CA GLN A 186 -3.30 -0.33 4.16
C GLN A 186 -4.25 0.35 3.18
N ALA A 187 -4.41 -0.24 1.99
CA ALA A 187 -5.18 0.32 0.89
C ALA A 187 -5.74 -0.80 -0.02
N GLY A 188 -6.29 -0.41 -1.17
CA GLY A 188 -6.83 -1.38 -2.11
C GLY A 188 -7.98 -0.85 -2.97
N PRO A 189 -8.60 -1.74 -3.74
CA PRO A 189 -8.26 -3.16 -3.89
C PRO A 189 -6.94 -3.39 -4.64
N ARG A 190 -6.42 -4.62 -4.57
CA ARG A 190 -5.33 -5.06 -5.46
C ARG A 190 -5.78 -4.92 -6.91
N LEU A 191 -4.92 -4.36 -7.75
CA LEU A 191 -5.19 -4.14 -9.18
C LEU A 191 -4.51 -5.19 -10.05
N VAL A 192 -3.24 -5.47 -9.75
CA VAL A 192 -2.40 -6.46 -10.44
C VAL A 192 -1.73 -7.36 -9.43
N ASP A 193 -1.71 -8.66 -9.69
CA ASP A 193 -1.01 -9.65 -8.91
C ASP A 193 -0.33 -10.67 -9.82
N GLY A 194 0.96 -10.96 -9.59
CA GLY A 194 1.76 -11.82 -10.46
C GLY A 194 1.84 -11.35 -11.92
N GLY A 195 1.66 -10.04 -12.18
CA GLY A 195 1.64 -9.48 -13.54
C GLY A 195 0.31 -9.64 -14.27
N ARG A 196 -0.76 -10.05 -13.56
CA ARG A 196 -2.11 -10.24 -14.12
C ARG A 196 -3.11 -9.29 -13.45
N ALA A 197 -3.99 -8.68 -14.24
CA ALA A 197 -5.07 -7.87 -13.73
C ALA A 197 -6.06 -8.72 -12.90
N MET A 198 -6.53 -8.17 -11.79
CA MET A 198 -7.52 -8.83 -10.94
C MET A 198 -8.89 -8.85 -11.64
N ALA A 199 -9.49 -10.04 -11.77
CA ALA A 199 -10.75 -10.24 -12.51
C ALA A 199 -12.00 -9.69 -11.79
N THR A 200 -11.94 -9.56 -10.45
CA THR A 200 -13.09 -9.25 -9.58
C THR A 200 -13.25 -7.76 -9.27
N LEU A 201 -12.57 -6.90 -10.01
CA LEU A 201 -12.62 -5.44 -9.84
C LEU A 201 -13.92 -4.85 -10.40
N ASP A 202 -14.31 -3.70 -9.83
CA ASP A 202 -15.47 -2.92 -10.31
C ASP A 202 -15.23 -2.44 -11.76
N ARG A 203 -16.21 -2.72 -12.61
CA ARG A 203 -16.22 -2.40 -14.05
C ARG A 203 -17.01 -1.16 -14.42
N VAL A 204 -17.83 -0.66 -13.48
CA VAL A 204 -18.88 0.32 -13.76
C VAL A 204 -18.46 1.72 -13.35
N LYS A 205 -18.00 1.88 -12.12
CA LYS A 205 -17.71 3.20 -11.56
C LYS A 205 -16.42 3.78 -12.15
N SER A 206 -16.57 4.71 -13.09
CA SER A 206 -15.45 5.52 -13.60
C SER A 206 -15.16 6.70 -12.68
N ALA A 207 -13.88 6.91 -12.35
CA ALA A 207 -13.38 8.03 -11.55
C ALA A 207 -11.87 8.21 -11.81
N ALA A 208 -11.30 9.31 -11.34
CA ALA A 208 -9.86 9.41 -11.22
C ALA A 208 -9.37 8.34 -10.22
N ARG A 209 -8.24 7.71 -10.51
CA ARG A 209 -7.68 6.61 -9.72
C ARG A 209 -6.22 6.88 -9.43
N THR A 210 -5.86 6.71 -8.17
CA THR A 210 -4.47 6.77 -7.71
C THR A 210 -3.97 5.38 -7.42
N PHE A 211 -2.73 5.09 -7.74
CA PHE A 211 -2.16 3.76 -7.58
C PHE A 211 -0.69 3.80 -7.18
N VAL A 212 -0.23 2.69 -6.62
CA VAL A 212 1.19 2.34 -6.47
C VAL A 212 1.44 0.97 -7.11
N ALA A 213 2.56 0.83 -7.81
CA ALA A 213 2.91 -0.37 -8.55
C ALA A 213 4.40 -0.67 -8.49
N THR A 214 4.77 -1.94 -8.73
CA THR A 214 6.16 -2.40 -8.78
C THR A 214 6.33 -3.55 -9.78
N ASP A 215 7.55 -3.68 -10.32
CA ASP A 215 7.98 -4.85 -11.10
C ASP A 215 8.31 -6.08 -10.24
N GLY A 216 8.26 -5.92 -8.90
CA GLY A 216 8.69 -6.92 -7.93
C GLY A 216 10.19 -6.94 -7.66
N GLY A 217 10.97 -6.09 -8.36
CA GLY A 217 12.36 -5.81 -8.14
C GLY A 217 12.56 -4.43 -7.50
N HIS A 218 13.34 -3.59 -8.15
CA HIS A 218 13.67 -2.25 -7.66
C HIS A 218 12.89 -1.12 -8.33
N TRP A 219 12.16 -1.39 -9.42
CA TRP A 219 11.37 -0.37 -10.11
C TRP A 219 9.98 -0.23 -9.52
N TRP A 220 9.62 1.01 -9.29
CA TRP A 220 8.35 1.42 -8.69
C TRP A 220 7.69 2.51 -9.50
N ALA A 221 6.37 2.53 -9.46
CA ALA A 221 5.57 3.61 -10.00
C ALA A 221 4.48 4.03 -9.02
N ILE A 222 4.27 5.34 -8.89
CA ILE A 222 3.06 5.94 -8.31
C ILE A 222 2.41 6.79 -9.36
N GLY A 223 1.09 6.92 -9.38
CA GLY A 223 0.46 7.74 -10.41
C GLY A 223 -1.03 7.88 -10.30
N VAL A 224 -1.57 8.66 -11.24
CA VAL A 224 -2.99 8.94 -11.40
C VAL A 224 -3.43 8.61 -12.81
N VAL A 225 -4.59 7.96 -12.94
CA VAL A 225 -5.27 7.75 -14.22
C VAL A 225 -6.64 8.38 -14.13
N ARG A 226 -6.95 9.28 -15.08
CA ARG A 226 -8.23 9.99 -15.10
C ARG A 226 -9.32 9.13 -15.72
N SER A 227 -10.52 9.21 -15.14
CA SER A 227 -11.77 8.64 -15.68
C SER A 227 -11.68 7.16 -16.08
N THR A 228 -11.27 6.28 -15.17
CA THR A 228 -11.20 4.83 -15.40
C THR A 228 -11.91 4.04 -14.32
N SER A 229 -12.42 2.84 -14.65
CA SER A 229 -12.91 1.88 -13.66
C SER A 229 -11.72 1.15 -13.02
N LEU A 230 -11.92 0.52 -11.85
CA LEU A 230 -10.87 -0.28 -11.23
C LEU A 230 -10.45 -1.47 -12.10
N PHE A 231 -11.42 -2.07 -12.79
CA PHE A 231 -11.16 -3.18 -13.71
C PHE A 231 -10.26 -2.75 -14.89
N GLU A 232 -10.59 -1.64 -15.53
CA GLU A 232 -9.79 -1.15 -16.65
C GLU A 232 -8.43 -0.60 -16.19
N LEU A 233 -8.35 0.01 -15.01
CA LEU A 233 -7.05 0.38 -14.42
C LEU A 233 -6.16 -0.85 -14.21
N GLY A 234 -6.70 -1.94 -13.66
CA GLY A 234 -5.94 -3.18 -13.48
C GLY A 234 -5.42 -3.74 -14.80
N ARG A 235 -6.26 -3.72 -15.86
CA ARG A 235 -5.87 -4.15 -17.21
C ARG A 235 -4.83 -3.23 -17.85
N LEU A 236 -5.01 -1.93 -17.71
CA LEU A 236 -4.06 -0.93 -18.17
C LEU A 236 -2.68 -1.16 -17.55
N LEU A 237 -2.61 -1.29 -16.22
CA LEU A 237 -1.34 -1.50 -15.50
C LEU A 237 -0.70 -2.86 -15.77
N ALA A 238 -1.49 -3.88 -16.12
CA ALA A 238 -0.98 -5.20 -16.52
C ALA A 238 -0.60 -5.28 -18.01
N ALA A 239 -0.84 -4.21 -18.81
CA ALA A 239 -0.50 -4.20 -20.22
C ALA A 239 1.03 -4.28 -20.38
N PRO A 240 1.52 -5.19 -21.23
CA PRO A 240 2.93 -5.20 -21.58
C PRO A 240 3.28 -3.88 -22.29
N GLU A 241 4.51 -3.41 -22.09
CA GLU A 241 5.03 -2.21 -22.75
C GLU A 241 4.26 -0.88 -22.50
N LEU A 242 3.35 -0.85 -21.51
CA LEU A 242 2.70 0.39 -21.11
C LEU A 242 3.75 1.44 -20.71
N ILE A 243 4.74 1.02 -19.95
CA ILE A 243 5.95 1.78 -19.65
C ILE A 243 7.13 1.00 -20.24
N PRO A 244 7.85 1.54 -21.22
CA PRO A 244 8.96 0.83 -21.86
C PRO A 244 9.96 0.28 -20.86
N GLY A 245 10.25 -1.00 -20.96
CA GLY A 245 11.20 -1.69 -20.07
C GLY A 245 10.67 -2.03 -18.68
N LEU A 246 9.43 -1.67 -18.33
CA LEU A 246 8.81 -2.01 -17.04
C LEU A 246 7.64 -2.99 -17.21
N ARG A 247 7.70 -4.11 -16.49
CA ARG A 247 6.59 -5.04 -16.37
C ARG A 247 6.06 -5.03 -14.94
N ILE A 248 4.89 -4.45 -14.75
CA ILE A 248 4.25 -4.40 -13.44
C ILE A 248 3.86 -5.80 -12.97
N ARG A 249 4.38 -6.21 -11.82
CA ARG A 249 4.07 -7.48 -11.17
C ARG A 249 3.00 -7.33 -10.09
N ARG A 250 3.02 -6.24 -9.34
CA ARG A 250 2.02 -5.90 -8.33
C ARG A 250 1.57 -4.45 -8.46
N ALA A 251 0.27 -4.21 -8.29
CA ALA A 251 -0.27 -2.87 -8.19
C ALA A 251 -1.42 -2.83 -7.19
N LEU A 252 -1.48 -1.74 -6.43
CA LEU A 252 -2.46 -1.47 -5.39
C LEU A 252 -3.15 -0.14 -5.68
N ASN A 253 -4.48 -0.10 -5.61
CA ASN A 253 -5.23 1.12 -5.68
C ASN A 253 -5.13 1.87 -4.34
N LEU A 254 -4.99 3.18 -4.43
CA LEU A 254 -5.07 4.12 -3.31
C LEU A 254 -6.43 4.83 -3.32
N ASP A 255 -6.63 5.84 -2.49
CA ASP A 255 -7.86 6.63 -2.56
C ASP A 255 -7.95 7.37 -3.90
N GLY A 256 -9.14 7.47 -4.41
CA GLY A 256 -9.40 7.97 -5.76
C GLY A 256 -10.45 9.07 -5.81
N GLY A 257 -10.95 9.33 -7.03
CA GLY A 257 -11.99 10.33 -7.25
C GLY A 257 -11.51 11.74 -6.89
N ARG A 258 -12.19 12.40 -5.96
CA ARG A 258 -11.86 13.77 -5.54
C ARG A 258 -10.55 13.89 -4.79
N SER A 259 -10.04 12.80 -4.23
CA SER A 259 -8.78 12.74 -3.50
C SER A 259 -7.55 12.62 -4.41
N SER A 260 -7.74 12.19 -5.69
CA SER A 260 -6.62 11.94 -6.60
C SER A 260 -5.79 13.19 -6.83
N ALA A 261 -4.51 13.11 -6.45
CA ALA A 261 -3.57 14.21 -6.45
C ALA A 261 -2.17 13.73 -6.85
N LEU A 262 -1.40 14.58 -7.52
CA LEU A 262 -0.03 14.29 -7.93
C LEU A 262 0.84 15.54 -7.78
N TYR A 263 2.02 15.35 -7.22
CA TYR A 263 3.09 16.34 -7.13
C TYR A 263 4.38 15.80 -7.72
N ALA A 264 5.09 16.62 -8.46
CA ALA A 264 6.42 16.31 -8.98
C ALA A 264 7.27 17.58 -9.08
N ARG A 265 8.52 17.49 -8.62
CA ARG A 265 9.54 18.52 -8.80
C ARG A 265 10.54 18.07 -9.84
N LEU A 266 10.56 18.79 -10.95
CA LEU A 266 11.40 18.47 -12.11
C LEU A 266 12.84 18.91 -11.90
N SER A 267 13.74 18.35 -12.71
CA SER A 267 15.17 18.66 -12.67
C SER A 267 15.52 20.10 -13.05
N ASP A 268 14.62 20.81 -13.75
CA ASP A 268 14.75 22.22 -14.09
C ASP A 268 14.20 23.18 -13.01
N GLY A 269 13.78 22.63 -11.87
CA GLY A 269 13.18 23.36 -10.76
C GLY A 269 11.68 23.63 -10.91
N THR A 270 11.05 23.26 -12.02
CA THR A 270 9.60 23.39 -12.21
C THR A 270 8.87 22.43 -11.27
N GLU A 271 7.84 22.91 -10.61
CA GLU A 271 6.93 22.08 -9.84
C GLU A 271 5.62 21.86 -10.60
N ILE A 272 5.16 20.61 -10.57
CA ILE A 272 3.83 20.21 -11.03
C ILE A 272 3.05 19.86 -9.80
N SER A 273 1.98 20.59 -9.57
CA SER A 273 1.06 20.35 -8.45
C SER A 273 -0.34 20.22 -9.01
N GLU A 274 -0.89 19.03 -8.95
CA GLU A 274 -2.26 18.73 -9.31
C GLU A 274 -3.00 18.25 -8.05
N PRO A 275 -3.48 19.20 -7.23
CA PRO A 275 -4.18 18.86 -6.01
C PRO A 275 -5.53 18.20 -6.33
N GLY A 276 -5.96 17.31 -5.46
CA GLY A 276 -7.32 16.78 -5.50
C GLY A 276 -8.36 17.86 -5.18
N TRP A 277 -9.63 17.52 -5.33
CA TRP A 277 -10.77 18.37 -5.01
C TRP A 277 -11.16 18.31 -3.53
N SER A 278 -10.51 17.47 -2.76
CA SER A 278 -10.74 17.31 -1.32
C SER A 278 -9.42 17.21 -0.57
N THR A 279 -9.39 17.73 0.64
CA THR A 279 -8.33 17.47 1.59
C THR A 279 -8.20 15.96 1.81
N VAL A 280 -6.98 15.45 1.96
CA VAL A 280 -6.70 14.04 2.17
C VAL A 280 -5.98 13.82 3.49
N ARG A 281 -6.16 12.65 4.09
CA ARG A 281 -5.54 12.31 5.38
C ARG A 281 -4.04 12.09 5.28
N ASN A 282 -3.57 11.53 4.19
CA ASN A 282 -2.16 11.16 4.04
C ASN A 282 -1.72 11.16 2.57
N TYR A 283 -0.41 11.22 2.37
CA TYR A 283 0.24 11.11 1.08
C TYR A 283 1.25 9.96 1.04
N VAL A 284 1.52 9.45 -0.15
CA VAL A 284 2.68 8.61 -0.46
C VAL A 284 3.72 9.48 -1.12
N ALA A 285 4.85 9.67 -0.47
CA ALA A 285 5.94 10.56 -0.86
C ALA A 285 7.16 9.77 -1.34
N ILE A 286 7.84 10.29 -2.35
CA ILE A 286 9.10 9.77 -2.88
C ILE A 286 10.20 10.75 -2.52
N VAL A 287 11.14 10.29 -1.67
CA VAL A 287 12.23 11.11 -1.11
C VAL A 287 13.56 10.53 -1.58
N PRO A 288 14.46 11.33 -2.16
CA PRO A 288 15.79 10.85 -2.56
C PRO A 288 16.58 10.31 -1.36
N VAL A 289 17.31 9.21 -1.55
CA VAL A 289 18.32 8.75 -0.59
C VAL A 289 19.54 9.66 -0.75
N ARG A 290 19.89 10.33 0.34
CA ARG A 290 21.11 11.17 0.41
C ARG A 290 22.33 10.32 0.72
#